data_60e3f4b97ca5e2f7737add0b12bd616b
#
_entry.id   60e3f4b97ca5e2f7737add0b12bd616b
#
_cell.length_a   1.000
_cell.length_b   1.000
_cell.length_c   1.000
_cell.angle_alpha   90.00
_cell.angle_beta   90.00
_cell.angle_gamma   90.00
#
_symmetry.space_group_name_H-M   'P 1'
#
loop_
_entity.id
_entity.type
_entity.pdbx_description
1 polymer ?
#
loop_
_entity_poly.entity_id
_entity_poly.type
_entity_poly.pdbx_seq_one_letter_code
_entity_poly.pdbx_strand_id
1 'polypeptide(L)'
;MDAPWRPTASLENLRRRAALLSAVRRFFAERQVLEVETPVLIGASASDPNLESLSLPYAGPGAPPTGRLWLQTSPEFAMKRLLAAGSGCIYQICRAFRA
;
A
#
# COMPACT_ATOMS: atom_id res chain seq x y z
N MET A 1 -12.09 24.36 -22.53
CA MET A 1 -12.57 23.02 -22.18
C MET A 1 -11.38 22.07 -22.16
N ASP A 2 -11.22 21.35 -21.08
CA ASP A 2 -10.12 20.39 -20.98
C ASP A 2 -10.40 19.17 -21.85
N ALA A 3 -9.36 18.68 -22.51
CA ALA A 3 -9.47 17.44 -23.29
C ALA A 3 -9.61 16.26 -22.33
N PRO A 4 -10.46 15.23 -22.64
CA PRO A 4 -10.68 14.11 -21.73
C PRO A 4 -9.45 13.30 -21.36
N TRP A 5 -8.39 13.36 -22.19
CA TRP A 5 -7.14 12.64 -21.92
C TRP A 5 -6.25 13.34 -20.90
N ARG A 6 -6.51 14.59 -20.59
CA ARG A 6 -5.64 15.33 -19.66
C ARG A 6 -5.81 14.83 -18.23
N PRO A 7 -4.69 14.63 -17.50
CA PRO A 7 -4.77 14.34 -16.07
C PRO A 7 -5.45 15.46 -15.30
N THR A 8 -6.12 15.12 -14.21
CA THR A 8 -6.72 16.11 -13.31
C THR A 8 -5.68 16.78 -12.41
N ALA A 9 -4.58 16.09 -12.13
CA ALA A 9 -3.49 16.65 -11.33
C ALA A 9 -2.63 17.59 -12.17
N SER A 10 -2.20 18.71 -11.59
CA SER A 10 -1.25 19.62 -12.25
C SER A 10 0.17 19.05 -12.20
N LEU A 11 0.99 19.41 -13.20
CA LEU A 11 2.41 19.02 -13.18
C LEU A 11 3.14 19.64 -11.99
N GLU A 12 2.76 20.84 -11.58
CA GLU A 12 3.32 21.47 -10.39
C GLU A 12 3.07 20.64 -9.14
N ASN A 13 1.85 20.16 -8.95
CA ASN A 13 1.51 19.31 -7.82
C ASN A 13 2.21 17.96 -7.87
N LEU A 14 2.39 17.41 -9.06
CA LEU A 14 3.17 16.16 -9.20
C LEU A 14 4.63 16.36 -8.79
N ARG A 15 5.24 17.48 -9.16
CA ARG A 15 6.60 17.81 -8.74
C ARG A 15 6.71 18.01 -7.23
N ARG A 16 5.72 18.71 -6.64
CA ARG A 16 5.65 18.90 -5.18
C ARG A 16 5.53 17.58 -4.45
N ARG A 17 4.71 16.68 -4.97
CA ARG A 17 4.53 15.35 -4.40
C ARG A 17 5.84 14.56 -4.46
N ALA A 18 6.53 14.59 -5.57
CA ALA A 18 7.81 13.90 -5.73
C ALA A 18 8.86 14.45 -4.74
N ALA A 19 8.92 15.77 -4.58
CA ALA A 19 9.83 16.41 -3.62
C ALA A 19 9.50 16.01 -2.18
N LEU A 20 8.21 15.96 -1.84
CA LEU A 20 7.76 15.53 -0.51
C LEU A 20 8.14 14.07 -0.23
N LEU A 21 7.92 13.18 -1.19
CA LEU A 21 8.29 11.77 -1.04
C LEU A 21 9.81 11.61 -0.84
N SER A 22 10.61 12.36 -1.59
CA SER A 22 12.08 12.35 -1.42
C SER A 22 12.46 12.81 -0.02
N ALA A 23 11.83 13.87 0.49
CA ALA A 23 12.11 14.39 1.83
C ALA A 23 11.74 13.38 2.92
N VAL A 24 10.59 12.72 2.79
CA VAL A 24 10.15 11.68 3.74
C VAL A 24 11.14 10.51 3.74
N ARG A 25 11.57 10.06 2.57
CA ARG A 25 12.52 8.95 2.47
C ARG A 25 13.87 9.30 3.07
N ARG A 26 14.34 10.52 2.85
CA ARG A 26 15.58 11.00 3.47
C ARG A 26 15.49 11.05 4.98
N PHE A 27 14.37 11.54 5.49
CA PHE A 27 14.09 11.59 6.93
C PHE A 27 14.26 10.22 7.57
N PHE A 28 13.65 9.19 6.98
CA PHE A 28 13.73 7.84 7.54
C PHE A 28 15.08 7.19 7.30
N ALA A 29 15.72 7.43 6.16
CA ALA A 29 17.05 6.89 5.88
C ALA A 29 18.09 7.40 6.89
N GLU A 30 18.04 8.67 7.24
CA GLU A 30 18.93 9.26 8.24
C GLU A 30 18.75 8.66 9.64
N ARG A 31 17.57 8.07 9.90
CA ARG A 31 17.25 7.43 11.17
C ARG A 31 17.34 5.91 11.12
N GLN A 32 17.89 5.39 10.02
CA GLN A 32 18.06 3.94 9.82
C GLN A 32 16.73 3.16 9.91
N VAL A 33 15.64 3.76 9.44
CA VAL A 33 14.34 3.09 9.30
C VAL A 33 14.25 2.58 7.88
N LEU A 34 14.07 1.26 7.73
CA LEU A 34 14.07 0.59 6.44
C LEU A 34 12.75 0.81 5.69
N GLU A 35 12.84 1.25 4.44
CA GLU A 35 11.66 1.28 3.57
C GLU A 35 11.33 -0.13 3.08
N VAL A 36 10.07 -0.53 3.23
CA VAL A 36 9.58 -1.83 2.77
C VAL A 36 8.38 -1.64 1.86
N GLU A 37 8.12 -2.65 1.05
CA GLU A 37 6.93 -2.73 0.23
C GLU A 37 6.32 -4.12 0.40
N THR A 38 5.05 -4.16 0.76
CA THR A 38 4.31 -5.39 0.99
C THR A 38 3.21 -5.56 -0.07
N PRO A 39 2.73 -6.78 -0.30
CA PRO A 39 1.70 -7.00 -1.32
C PRO A 39 0.44 -6.17 -1.10
N VAL A 40 -0.11 -5.64 -2.18
CA VAL A 40 -1.36 -4.88 -2.18
C VAL A 40 -2.57 -5.80 -2.23
N LEU A 41 -2.45 -6.91 -2.98
CA LEU A 41 -3.46 -7.97 -3.03
C LEU A 41 -3.08 -9.06 -2.04
N ILE A 42 -4.00 -9.40 -1.15
CA ILE A 42 -3.76 -10.34 -0.07
C ILE A 42 -4.86 -11.39 -0.01
N GLY A 43 -4.55 -12.54 0.58
CA GLY A 43 -5.45 -13.68 0.67
C GLY A 43 -6.50 -13.60 1.78
N ALA A 44 -6.50 -12.53 2.56
CA ALA A 44 -7.43 -12.36 3.69
C ALA A 44 -7.96 -10.93 3.75
N SER A 45 -9.22 -10.78 4.17
CA SER A 45 -9.83 -9.48 4.37
C SER A 45 -9.35 -8.83 5.67
N ALA A 46 -9.66 -7.53 5.83
CA ALA A 46 -9.43 -6.83 7.10
C ALA A 46 -10.25 -7.48 8.21
N SER A 47 -9.66 -7.58 9.41
CA SER A 47 -10.34 -8.13 10.58
C SER A 47 -11.25 -7.11 11.28
N ASP A 48 -11.09 -5.82 10.99
CA ASP A 48 -11.92 -4.77 11.58
C ASP A 48 -13.31 -4.78 10.93
N PRO A 49 -14.40 -5.00 11.70
CA PRO A 49 -15.74 -5.04 11.14
C PRO A 49 -16.24 -3.70 10.61
N ASN A 50 -15.57 -2.59 10.95
CA ASN A 50 -15.92 -1.25 10.47
C ASN A 50 -15.23 -0.90 9.15
N LEU A 51 -14.34 -1.76 8.65
CA LEU A 51 -13.63 -1.56 7.39
C LEU A 51 -14.16 -2.53 6.35
N GLU A 52 -14.64 -1.99 5.23
CA GLU A 52 -15.02 -2.79 4.07
C GLU A 52 -13.83 -2.96 3.15
N SER A 53 -13.54 -4.21 2.80
CA SER A 53 -12.45 -4.56 1.90
C SER A 53 -12.97 -4.79 0.49
N LEU A 54 -12.32 -4.18 -0.48
CA LEU A 54 -12.56 -4.50 -1.88
C LEU A 54 -11.92 -5.84 -2.20
N SER A 55 -12.66 -6.70 -2.89
CA SER A 55 -12.18 -8.04 -3.24
C SER A 55 -12.48 -8.39 -4.68
N LEU A 56 -11.75 -9.40 -5.18
CA LEU A 56 -11.94 -9.92 -6.53
C LEU A 56 -11.81 -11.44 -6.53
N PRO A 57 -12.53 -12.14 -7.44
CA PRO A 57 -12.34 -13.58 -7.59
C PRO A 57 -10.98 -13.87 -8.22
N TYR A 58 -10.33 -14.92 -7.76
CA TYR A 58 -9.06 -15.38 -8.32
C TYR A 58 -8.94 -16.89 -8.16
N ALA A 59 -8.68 -17.59 -9.27
CA ALA A 59 -8.54 -19.04 -9.31
C ALA A 59 -7.23 -19.49 -9.94
N GLY A 60 -6.28 -18.57 -10.18
CA GLY A 60 -4.99 -18.86 -10.79
C GLY A 60 -3.98 -19.47 -9.82
N PRO A 61 -2.69 -19.55 -10.23
CA PRO A 61 -1.63 -20.11 -9.39
C PRO A 61 -1.55 -19.37 -8.05
N GLY A 62 -1.42 -20.14 -6.95
CA GLY A 62 -1.32 -19.57 -5.62
C GLY A 62 -2.64 -19.08 -5.04
N ALA A 63 -3.78 -19.37 -5.68
CA ALA A 63 -5.08 -18.94 -5.19
C ALA A 63 -5.35 -19.47 -3.78
N PRO A 64 -5.88 -18.61 -2.86
CA PRO A 64 -6.27 -19.08 -1.54
C PRO A 64 -7.51 -19.98 -1.62
N PRO A 65 -7.78 -20.79 -0.57
CA PRO A 65 -8.96 -21.68 -0.55
C PRO A 65 -10.30 -20.94 -0.75
N THR A 66 -10.36 -19.66 -0.37
CA THR A 66 -11.56 -18.84 -0.56
C THR A 66 -11.84 -18.50 -2.02
N GLY A 67 -10.85 -18.66 -2.92
CA GLY A 67 -10.97 -18.24 -4.32
C GLY A 67 -11.04 -16.74 -4.51
N ARG A 68 -10.67 -15.95 -3.52
CA ARG A 68 -10.72 -14.49 -3.57
C ARG A 68 -9.42 -13.86 -3.08
N LEU A 69 -9.11 -12.70 -3.65
CA LEU A 69 -8.07 -11.82 -3.15
C LEU A 69 -8.69 -10.50 -2.74
N TRP A 70 -8.10 -9.85 -1.76
CA TRP A 70 -8.56 -8.57 -1.24
C TRP A 70 -7.50 -7.50 -1.43
N LEU A 71 -7.95 -6.29 -1.79
CA LEU A 71 -7.09 -5.11 -1.74
C LEU A 71 -6.92 -4.69 -0.28
N GLN A 72 -5.68 -4.44 0.12
CA GLN A 72 -5.39 -4.11 1.52
C GLN A 72 -6.06 -2.80 1.95
N THR A 73 -6.62 -2.77 3.13
CA THR A 73 -7.13 -1.54 3.75
C THR A 73 -6.03 -0.79 4.48
N SER A 74 -4.97 -1.47 4.87
CA SER A 74 -3.72 -0.92 5.38
C SER A 74 -2.63 -1.98 5.28
N PRO A 75 -1.34 -1.60 5.28
CA PRO A 75 -0.24 -2.56 5.26
C PRO A 75 0.11 -3.11 6.65
N GLU A 76 -0.65 -2.78 7.67
CA GLU A 76 -0.30 -3.06 9.07
C GLU A 76 -0.02 -4.55 9.31
N PHE A 77 -0.90 -5.42 8.82
CA PHE A 77 -0.77 -6.85 9.07
C PHE A 77 0.50 -7.44 8.46
N ALA A 78 0.79 -7.09 7.20
CA ALA A 78 2.00 -7.56 6.53
C ALA A 78 3.26 -6.99 7.19
N MET A 79 3.22 -5.74 7.63
CA MET A 79 4.35 -5.11 8.32
C MET A 79 4.59 -5.75 9.70
N LYS A 80 3.54 -6.13 10.41
CA LYS A 80 3.69 -6.87 11.67
C LYS A 80 4.42 -8.21 11.46
N ARG A 81 4.17 -8.88 10.35
CA ARG A 81 4.88 -10.12 10.02
C ARG A 81 6.38 -9.86 9.79
N LEU A 82 6.72 -8.76 9.14
CA LEU A 82 8.12 -8.36 8.97
C LEU A 82 8.80 -8.06 10.30
N LEU A 83 8.10 -7.34 11.19
CA LEU A 83 8.61 -7.06 12.53
C LEU A 83 8.85 -8.36 13.30
N ALA A 84 7.91 -9.29 13.25
CA ALA A 84 8.06 -10.60 13.88
C ALA A 84 9.23 -11.41 13.32
N ALA A 85 9.57 -11.20 12.05
CA ALA A 85 10.70 -11.83 11.39
C ALA A 85 12.04 -11.14 11.69
N GLY A 86 12.04 -10.05 12.45
CA GLY A 86 13.26 -9.37 12.86
C GLY A 86 13.70 -8.22 11.96
N SER A 87 12.78 -7.59 11.24
CA SER A 87 13.13 -6.49 10.33
C SER A 87 13.75 -5.29 11.01
N GLY A 88 13.48 -5.06 12.30
CA GLY A 88 13.78 -3.80 12.96
C GLY A 88 12.77 -2.71 12.54
N CYS A 89 13.17 -1.45 12.71
CA CYS A 89 12.30 -0.32 12.39
C CYS A 89 12.07 -0.22 10.88
N ILE A 90 10.81 -0.19 10.50
CA ILE A 90 10.39 -0.14 9.09
C ILE A 90 9.31 0.92 8.88
N TYR A 91 9.20 1.40 7.64
CA TYR A 91 8.09 2.24 7.21
C TYR A 91 7.69 1.86 5.79
N GLN A 92 6.48 2.24 5.41
CA GLN A 92 5.99 2.01 4.06
C GLN A 92 5.14 3.19 3.59
N ILE A 93 5.35 3.58 2.34
CA ILE A 93 4.49 4.53 1.63
C ILE A 93 3.77 3.71 0.58
N CYS A 94 2.47 3.51 0.75
CA CYS A 94 1.72 2.61 -0.12
C CYS A 94 0.30 3.08 -0.33
N ARG A 95 -0.40 2.38 -1.21
CA ARG A 95 -1.81 2.59 -1.43
C ARG A 95 -2.63 1.70 -0.51
N ALA A 96 -3.74 2.23 -0.03
CA ALA A 96 -4.73 1.52 0.77
C ALA A 96 -6.10 1.74 0.15
N PHE A 97 -6.98 0.75 0.31
CA PHE A 97 -8.26 0.73 -0.39
C PHE A 97 -9.39 0.43 0.58
N ARG A 98 -10.47 1.17 0.46
CA ARG A 98 -11.69 0.95 1.23
C ARG A 98 -12.89 1.09 0.31
N ALA A 99 -13.87 0.22 0.52
CA ALA A 99 -15.12 0.30 -0.23
C ALA A 99 -15.96 1.49 0.23
#